data_7f133ee9e2887eb3bab1225e2221a8f4
#
_entry.id   7f133ee9e2887eb3bab1225e2221a8f4
#
_cell.length_a   1.000
_cell.length_b   1.000
_cell.length_c   1.000
_cell.angle_alpha   90.00
_cell.angle_beta   90.00
_cell.angle_gamma   90.00
#
_symmetry.space_group_name_H-M   'P 1'
#
loop_
_entity.id
_entity.type
_entity.pdbx_description
1 polymer ?
#
loop_
_entity_poly.entity_id
_entity_poly.type
_entity_poly.pdbx_seq_one_letter_code
_entity_poly.pdbx_strand_id
1 'polypeptide(L)'
;DYKGGYKLQGTSFIADGGKYADARLIFNNKGRKVFVANANKFILGGDVISSKQVGIKIYFDSDSLYHSNLKFYYNNNSRKLKLTKSGKFSSPMLNTYHKLNMKFELLEWEVDKNVITFGSLPGSSVSEVNFESVDMYLENRFDELQGIDAVHPLILIDNYINEKKETQFFVEDFAKYIRFPFVQVQTYLMDLANKGFIFYDFSEDRVTVLPSLS
;
A
#
# COMPACT_ATOMS: atom_id res chain seq x y z
N ASP A 1 1.46 1.70 -18.69
CA ASP A 1 2.92 1.96 -18.68
C ASP A 1 3.59 1.15 -17.59
N TYR A 2 4.83 0.73 -17.84
CA TYR A 2 5.65 -0.03 -16.91
C TYR A 2 7.03 0.63 -16.76
N LYS A 3 7.55 0.62 -15.53
CA LYS A 3 8.93 1.03 -15.22
C LYS A 3 9.61 -0.05 -14.39
N GLY A 4 10.78 -0.54 -14.84
CA GLY A 4 11.58 -1.58 -14.18
C GLY A 4 12.34 -2.44 -15.18
N GLY A 5 13.04 -3.44 -14.68
CA GLY A 5 13.66 -4.49 -15.47
C GLY A 5 12.66 -5.57 -15.89
N TYR A 6 12.99 -6.35 -16.89
CA TYR A 6 12.17 -7.50 -17.29
C TYR A 6 13.04 -8.66 -17.77
N LYS A 7 12.53 -9.87 -17.61
CA LYS A 7 13.13 -11.09 -18.13
C LYS A 7 12.03 -12.05 -18.60
N LEU A 8 12.35 -12.86 -19.59
CA LEU A 8 11.49 -13.93 -20.09
C LEU A 8 11.78 -15.22 -19.33
N GLN A 9 10.75 -15.87 -18.82
CA GLN A 9 10.83 -17.19 -18.18
C GLN A 9 9.70 -18.08 -18.72
N GLY A 10 10.04 -19.00 -19.64
CA GLY A 10 9.04 -19.77 -20.38
C GLY A 10 8.13 -18.86 -21.20
N THR A 11 6.83 -19.00 -21.02
CA THR A 11 5.80 -18.17 -21.68
C THR A 11 5.42 -16.91 -20.89
N SER A 12 6.06 -16.68 -19.74
CA SER A 12 5.75 -15.56 -18.86
C SER A 12 6.84 -14.50 -18.88
N PHE A 13 6.45 -13.25 -18.98
CA PHE A 13 7.34 -12.14 -18.69
C PHE A 13 7.34 -11.87 -17.20
N ILE A 14 8.54 -11.73 -16.65
CA ILE A 14 8.74 -11.30 -15.29
C ILE A 14 9.26 -9.87 -15.33
N ALA A 15 8.47 -8.97 -14.76
CA ALA A 15 8.84 -7.59 -14.56
C ALA A 15 9.32 -7.43 -13.11
N ASP A 16 10.58 -7.12 -12.90
CA ASP A 16 11.15 -6.91 -11.57
C ASP A 16 11.78 -5.52 -11.43
N GLY A 17 11.78 -4.99 -10.21
CA GLY A 17 12.33 -3.69 -9.89
C GLY A 17 13.85 -3.68 -9.77
N GLY A 18 14.48 -4.86 -9.68
CA GLY A 18 15.90 -4.99 -9.41
C GLY A 18 16.24 -4.94 -7.91
N LYS A 19 17.51 -4.63 -7.62
CA LYS A 19 18.04 -4.73 -6.25
C LYS A 19 17.59 -3.58 -5.33
N TYR A 20 17.27 -2.41 -5.89
CA TYR A 20 17.14 -1.17 -5.12
C TYR A 20 15.82 -0.43 -5.33
N ALA A 21 14.94 -0.91 -6.21
CA ALA A 21 13.66 -0.27 -6.48
C ALA A 21 12.61 -1.29 -6.90
N ASP A 22 11.37 -1.06 -6.52
CA ASP A 22 10.25 -1.87 -6.97
C ASP A 22 9.92 -1.64 -8.44
N ALA A 23 9.42 -2.69 -9.09
CA ALA A 23 8.78 -2.59 -10.39
C ALA A 23 7.48 -1.79 -10.25
N ARG A 24 7.24 -0.85 -11.17
CA ARG A 24 6.09 0.04 -11.12
C ARG A 24 5.20 -0.13 -12.34
N LEU A 25 3.95 -0.47 -12.11
CA LEU A 25 2.90 -0.58 -13.11
C LEU A 25 1.95 0.62 -12.97
N ILE A 26 1.82 1.39 -14.05
CA ILE A 26 0.91 2.55 -14.13
C ILE A 26 -0.20 2.22 -15.11
N PHE A 27 -1.43 2.19 -14.64
CA PHE A 27 -2.60 2.00 -15.47
C PHE A 27 -3.29 3.33 -15.75
N ASN A 28 -3.38 3.67 -17.04
CA ASN A 28 -4.06 4.86 -17.50
C ASN A 28 -5.30 4.47 -18.33
N ASN A 29 -6.39 5.18 -18.17
CA ASN A 29 -7.59 5.06 -18.96
C ASN A 29 -8.00 6.44 -19.50
N LYS A 30 -8.13 6.55 -20.82
CA LYS A 30 -8.50 7.83 -21.50
C LYS A 30 -7.64 9.02 -21.03
N GLY A 31 -6.33 8.80 -20.87
CA GLY A 31 -5.39 9.83 -20.43
C GLY A 31 -5.38 10.12 -18.92
N ARG A 32 -6.26 9.53 -18.14
CA ARG A 32 -6.28 9.67 -16.67
C ARG A 32 -5.60 8.48 -16.00
N LYS A 33 -4.82 8.77 -14.99
CA LYS A 33 -4.22 7.74 -14.12
C LYS A 33 -5.32 7.09 -13.28
N VAL A 34 -5.46 5.77 -13.40
CA VAL A 34 -6.49 4.98 -12.73
C VAL A 34 -5.95 4.31 -11.50
N PHE A 35 -4.81 3.63 -11.63
CA PHE A 35 -4.08 3.09 -10.49
C PHE A 35 -2.58 3.00 -10.76
N VAL A 36 -1.82 2.98 -9.67
CA VAL A 36 -0.39 2.66 -9.65
C VAL A 36 -0.19 1.49 -8.72
N ALA A 37 0.55 0.49 -9.19
CA ALA A 37 0.91 -0.69 -8.43
C ALA A 37 2.44 -0.82 -8.39
N ASN A 38 3.01 -0.97 -7.20
CA ASN A 38 4.43 -1.18 -6.99
C ASN A 38 4.64 -2.55 -6.34
N ALA A 39 5.59 -3.31 -6.87
CA ALA A 39 5.92 -4.63 -6.37
C ALA A 39 7.37 -4.97 -6.68
N ASN A 40 7.98 -5.78 -5.86
CA ASN A 40 9.27 -6.35 -6.19
C ASN A 40 9.22 -7.11 -7.53
N LYS A 41 8.08 -7.78 -7.80
CA LYS A 41 7.93 -8.61 -8.99
C LYS A 41 6.49 -8.67 -9.47
N PHE A 42 6.28 -8.42 -10.78
CA PHE A 42 5.05 -8.76 -11.51
C PHE A 42 5.29 -9.94 -12.46
N ILE A 43 4.30 -10.79 -12.61
CA ILE A 43 4.24 -11.87 -13.58
C ILE A 43 3.20 -11.50 -14.62
N LEU A 44 3.62 -11.39 -15.88
CA LEU A 44 2.78 -11.11 -17.02
C LEU A 44 2.65 -12.40 -17.83
N GLY A 45 1.45 -12.97 -17.88
CA GLY A 45 1.14 -14.19 -18.63
C GLY A 45 -0.11 -13.99 -19.47
N GLY A 46 0.04 -13.94 -20.80
CA GLY A 46 -1.08 -13.64 -21.69
C GLY A 46 -1.74 -12.31 -21.32
N ASP A 47 -3.03 -12.38 -21.00
CA ASP A 47 -3.85 -11.20 -20.67
C ASP A 47 -3.85 -10.85 -19.17
N VAL A 48 -3.07 -11.58 -18.38
CA VAL A 48 -3.07 -11.46 -16.91
C VAL A 48 -1.77 -10.88 -16.40
N ILE A 49 -1.91 -9.93 -15.49
CA ILE A 49 -0.78 -9.40 -14.69
C ILE A 49 -1.07 -9.75 -13.23
N SER A 50 -0.10 -10.37 -12.57
CA SER A 50 -0.26 -10.76 -11.17
C SER A 50 0.98 -10.50 -10.34
N SER A 51 0.79 -10.32 -9.03
CA SER A 51 1.85 -10.27 -8.04
C SER A 51 1.36 -10.73 -6.68
N LYS A 52 2.25 -11.29 -5.87
CA LYS A 52 1.92 -11.81 -4.54
C LYS A 52 1.86 -10.72 -3.48
N GLN A 53 2.62 -9.64 -3.69
CA GLN A 53 2.72 -8.50 -2.76
C GLN A 53 2.83 -7.22 -3.56
N VAL A 54 1.85 -6.34 -3.40
CA VAL A 54 1.73 -5.09 -4.14
C VAL A 54 1.28 -3.98 -3.21
N GLY A 55 2.02 -2.88 -3.22
CA GLY A 55 1.48 -1.60 -2.81
C GLY A 55 0.67 -1.01 -3.96
N ILE A 56 -0.58 -0.65 -3.72
CA ILE A 56 -1.47 -0.11 -4.75
C ILE A 56 -2.14 1.18 -4.32
N LYS A 57 -2.21 2.13 -5.25
CA LYS A 57 -2.99 3.36 -5.12
C LYS A 57 -3.95 3.48 -6.29
N ILE A 58 -5.24 3.51 -6.01
CA ILE A 58 -6.33 3.71 -6.98
C ILE A 58 -6.80 5.15 -6.85
N TYR A 59 -6.92 5.87 -7.97
CA TYR A 59 -7.21 7.29 -8.00
C TYR A 59 -8.67 7.56 -8.38
N PHE A 60 -9.30 8.51 -7.68
CA PHE A 60 -10.63 9.05 -7.95
C PHE A 60 -10.53 10.57 -7.87
N ASP A 61 -10.30 11.22 -8.98
CA ASP A 61 -10.04 12.66 -9.07
C ASP A 61 -8.91 13.11 -8.13
N SER A 62 -9.21 13.82 -7.05
CA SER A 62 -8.25 14.27 -6.03
C SER A 62 -7.99 13.23 -4.93
N ASP A 63 -8.83 12.21 -4.85
CA ASP A 63 -8.82 11.22 -3.79
C ASP A 63 -8.29 9.85 -4.22
N SER A 64 -8.07 8.98 -3.26
CA SER A 64 -7.52 7.65 -3.56
C SER A 64 -7.93 6.57 -2.56
N LEU A 65 -7.87 5.31 -3.02
CA LEU A 65 -7.75 4.14 -2.17
C LEU A 65 -6.30 3.69 -2.18
N TYR A 66 -5.76 3.42 -1.01
CA TYR A 66 -4.37 2.98 -0.86
C TYR A 66 -4.25 1.78 0.06
N HIS A 67 -3.40 0.84 -0.33
CA HIS A 67 -2.98 -0.27 0.51
C HIS A 67 -1.53 -0.65 0.19
N SER A 68 -0.74 -0.93 1.24
CA SER A 68 0.69 -1.21 1.10
C SER A 68 1.02 -2.63 0.67
N ASN A 69 0.14 -3.61 0.93
CA ASN A 69 0.47 -5.03 0.72
C ASN A 69 -0.75 -5.90 0.44
N LEU A 70 -1.07 -6.10 -0.83
CA LEU A 70 -2.14 -7.00 -1.30
C LEU A 70 -1.60 -7.99 -2.35
N LYS A 71 -2.28 -9.10 -2.54
CA LYS A 71 -2.14 -9.89 -3.77
C LYS A 71 -2.88 -9.19 -4.88
N PHE A 72 -2.23 -9.07 -6.02
CA PHE A 72 -2.72 -8.34 -7.19
C PHE A 72 -2.98 -9.29 -8.35
N TYR A 73 -4.12 -9.14 -8.96
CA TYR A 73 -4.50 -9.80 -10.20
C TYR A 73 -5.26 -8.80 -11.08
N TYR A 74 -4.79 -8.60 -12.29
CA TYR A 74 -5.45 -7.78 -13.29
C TYR A 74 -5.57 -8.55 -14.60
N ASN A 75 -6.80 -8.63 -15.13
CA ASN A 75 -7.05 -9.21 -16.43
C ASN A 75 -7.33 -8.09 -17.45
N ASN A 76 -6.46 -8.00 -18.47
CA ASN A 76 -6.52 -6.93 -19.45
C ASN A 76 -7.73 -7.01 -20.39
N ASN A 77 -8.18 -8.21 -20.74
CA ASN A 77 -9.32 -8.40 -21.64
C ASN A 77 -10.66 -8.02 -20.97
N SER A 78 -10.87 -8.50 -19.76
CA SER A 78 -12.07 -8.16 -18.98
C SER A 78 -11.95 -6.85 -18.24
N ARG A 79 -10.75 -6.22 -18.23
CA ARG A 79 -10.41 -5.01 -17.48
C ARG A 79 -10.75 -5.11 -15.99
N LYS A 80 -10.64 -6.32 -15.44
CA LYS A 80 -11.01 -6.64 -14.07
C LYS A 80 -9.77 -6.66 -13.17
N LEU A 81 -9.78 -5.79 -12.16
CA LEU A 81 -8.83 -5.77 -11.05
C LEU A 81 -9.40 -6.59 -9.90
N LYS A 82 -8.58 -7.47 -9.36
CA LYS A 82 -8.87 -8.24 -8.16
C LYS A 82 -7.71 -8.09 -7.18
N LEU A 83 -8.03 -7.63 -5.98
CA LEU A 83 -7.09 -7.49 -4.88
C LEU A 83 -7.53 -8.38 -3.74
N THR A 84 -6.59 -9.14 -3.17
CA THR A 84 -6.89 -10.00 -2.04
C THR A 84 -5.85 -9.84 -0.94
N LYS A 85 -6.24 -10.11 0.28
CA LYS A 85 -5.38 -10.09 1.44
C LYS A 85 -4.12 -10.94 1.24
N SER A 86 -2.95 -10.41 1.59
CA SER A 86 -1.65 -11.08 1.35
C SER A 86 -1.19 -12.00 2.48
N GLY A 87 -1.79 -11.96 3.66
CA GLY A 87 -1.39 -12.76 4.82
C GLY A 87 -2.46 -12.78 5.91
N LYS A 88 -2.11 -13.36 7.08
CA LYS A 88 -3.02 -13.41 8.23
C LYS A 88 -3.28 -12.02 8.82
N PHE A 89 -2.25 -11.18 8.87
CA PHE A 89 -2.33 -9.80 9.31
C PHE A 89 -2.28 -8.91 8.08
N SER A 90 -3.26 -8.04 7.94
CA SER A 90 -3.37 -7.10 6.83
C SER A 90 -3.77 -5.76 7.40
N SER A 91 -3.03 -4.72 7.03
CA SER A 91 -3.41 -3.35 7.27
C SER A 91 -4.76 -3.05 6.62
N PRO A 92 -5.50 -2.06 7.10
CA PRO A 92 -6.66 -1.57 6.38
C PRO A 92 -6.24 -0.84 5.09
N MET A 93 -7.15 -0.82 4.11
CA MET A 93 -7.04 0.07 2.96
C MET A 93 -7.53 1.47 3.37
N LEU A 94 -6.71 2.47 3.13
CA LEU A 94 -7.08 3.86 3.38
C LEU A 94 -7.94 4.39 2.23
N ASN A 95 -9.08 4.96 2.56
CA ASN A 95 -9.94 5.72 1.65
C ASN A 95 -9.88 7.20 2.04
N THR A 96 -9.23 8.02 1.21
CA THR A 96 -9.04 9.45 1.53
C THR A 96 -10.33 10.25 1.37
N TYR A 97 -11.21 9.88 0.43
CA TYR A 97 -12.47 10.57 0.20
C TYR A 97 -13.43 10.48 1.40
N HIS A 98 -13.60 9.27 1.95
CA HIS A 98 -14.49 9.04 3.09
C HIS A 98 -13.76 9.11 4.44
N LYS A 99 -12.43 9.28 4.44
CA LYS A 99 -11.57 9.22 5.64
C LYS A 99 -11.80 7.93 6.45
N LEU A 100 -11.77 6.80 5.75
CA LEU A 100 -12.03 5.48 6.31
C LEU A 100 -10.84 4.54 6.14
N ASN A 101 -10.60 3.76 7.16
CA ASN A 101 -9.82 2.54 7.12
C ASN A 101 -10.75 1.37 6.83
N MET A 102 -10.49 0.65 5.74
CA MET A 102 -11.35 -0.44 5.26
C MET A 102 -10.62 -1.76 5.37
N LYS A 103 -11.17 -2.70 6.12
CA LYS A 103 -10.67 -4.09 6.22
C LYS A 103 -11.56 -5.00 5.39
N PHE A 104 -10.97 -5.75 4.48
CA PHE A 104 -11.63 -6.69 3.58
C PHE A 104 -10.69 -7.84 3.22
N GLU A 105 -11.22 -8.92 2.66
CA GLU A 105 -10.41 -10.01 2.13
C GLU A 105 -10.29 -9.96 0.60
N LEU A 106 -11.31 -9.40 -0.06
CA LEU A 106 -11.43 -9.31 -1.50
C LEU A 106 -11.94 -7.94 -1.92
N LEU A 107 -11.27 -7.32 -2.89
CA LEU A 107 -11.77 -6.19 -3.67
C LEU A 107 -11.82 -6.61 -5.13
N GLU A 108 -12.95 -6.40 -5.77
CA GLU A 108 -13.11 -6.58 -7.22
C GLU A 108 -13.59 -5.29 -7.87
N TRP A 109 -12.99 -4.95 -8.99
CA TRP A 109 -13.35 -3.77 -9.76
C TRP A 109 -13.17 -4.01 -11.26
N GLU A 110 -14.22 -3.77 -12.02
CA GLU A 110 -14.13 -3.57 -13.46
C GLU A 110 -13.79 -2.10 -13.68
N VAL A 111 -12.60 -1.83 -14.21
CA VAL A 111 -12.03 -0.48 -14.25
C VAL A 111 -12.87 0.54 -15.03
N ASP A 112 -13.74 0.07 -15.92
CA ASP A 112 -14.66 0.92 -16.69
C ASP A 112 -15.99 1.19 -15.96
N LYS A 113 -16.23 0.55 -14.81
CA LYS A 113 -17.44 0.73 -14.00
C LYS A 113 -17.13 1.61 -12.77
N ASN A 114 -18.11 2.43 -12.39
CA ASN A 114 -18.01 3.29 -11.22
C ASN A 114 -18.33 2.57 -9.89
N VAL A 115 -18.18 1.24 -9.84
CA VAL A 115 -18.51 0.44 -8.67
C VAL A 115 -17.34 -0.49 -8.33
N ILE A 116 -16.87 -0.37 -7.10
CA ILE A 116 -15.91 -1.29 -6.47
C ILE A 116 -16.70 -2.17 -5.50
N THR A 117 -16.47 -3.47 -5.56
CA THR A 117 -17.09 -4.45 -4.67
C THR A 117 -16.08 -4.95 -3.67
N PHE A 118 -16.45 -4.93 -2.39
CA PHE A 118 -15.67 -5.51 -1.30
C PHE A 118 -16.38 -6.76 -0.78
N GLY A 119 -15.61 -7.76 -0.39
CA GLY A 119 -16.18 -9.03 0.09
C GLY A 119 -15.16 -9.91 0.79
N SER A 120 -15.58 -11.14 1.02
CA SER A 120 -14.78 -12.21 1.62
C SER A 120 -14.34 -13.21 0.56
N LEU A 121 -13.26 -13.94 0.85
CA LEU A 121 -12.82 -15.03 0.00
C LEU A 121 -13.75 -16.24 0.18
N PRO A 122 -14.02 -17.04 -0.89
CA PRO A 122 -14.77 -18.28 -0.77
C PRO A 122 -14.14 -19.21 0.27
N GLY A 123 -14.92 -19.68 1.23
CA GLY A 123 -14.47 -20.56 2.31
C GLY A 123 -13.83 -19.84 3.49
N SER A 124 -13.81 -18.51 3.52
CA SER A 124 -13.39 -17.75 4.69
C SER A 124 -14.41 -17.87 5.82
N SER A 125 -13.91 -17.99 7.05
CA SER A 125 -14.72 -17.91 8.27
C SER A 125 -15.05 -16.46 8.65
N VAL A 126 -14.38 -15.47 8.02
CA VAL A 126 -14.56 -14.04 8.24
C VAL A 126 -15.41 -13.50 7.08
N SER A 127 -16.68 -13.21 7.35
CA SER A 127 -17.62 -12.71 6.33
C SER A 127 -17.82 -11.19 6.36
N GLU A 128 -17.06 -10.47 7.17
CA GLU A 128 -17.30 -9.05 7.41
C GLU A 128 -16.29 -8.16 6.72
N VAL A 129 -16.81 -7.14 6.03
CA VAL A 129 -16.05 -5.96 5.62
C VAL A 129 -16.20 -4.93 6.73
N ASN A 130 -15.09 -4.49 7.30
CA ASN A 130 -15.11 -3.54 8.41
C ASN A 130 -14.62 -2.16 7.94
N PHE A 131 -15.35 -1.11 8.35
CA PHE A 131 -15.03 0.28 8.06
C PHE A 131 -14.85 1.02 9.37
N GLU A 132 -13.69 1.64 9.56
CA GLU A 132 -13.36 2.43 10.75
C GLU A 132 -12.99 3.86 10.32
N SER A 133 -13.40 4.87 11.07
CA SER A 133 -12.93 6.24 10.82
C SER A 133 -11.42 6.32 11.00
N VAL A 134 -10.74 7.07 10.14
CA VAL A 134 -9.29 7.32 10.25
C VAL A 134 -8.95 8.03 11.56
N ASP A 135 -9.88 8.85 12.07
CA ASP A 135 -9.71 9.61 13.30
C ASP A 135 -9.88 8.76 14.57
N MET A 136 -10.22 7.47 14.43
CA MET A 136 -10.42 6.59 15.57
C MET A 136 -9.08 6.01 16.05
N TYR A 137 -8.61 6.49 17.19
CA TYR A 137 -7.44 5.92 17.85
C TYR A 137 -7.76 4.55 18.44
N LEU A 138 -6.94 3.56 18.14
CA LEU A 138 -7.01 2.22 18.71
C LEU A 138 -5.79 1.98 19.61
N GLU A 139 -6.00 2.08 20.93
CA GLU A 139 -4.97 1.93 21.96
C GLU A 139 -4.22 0.59 21.85
N ASN A 140 -4.93 -0.49 21.56
CA ASN A 140 -4.34 -1.82 21.35
C ASN A 140 -3.38 -1.90 20.16
N ARG A 141 -3.51 -1.05 19.13
CA ARG A 141 -2.54 -1.00 18.02
C ARG A 141 -1.23 -0.34 18.43
N PHE A 142 -1.30 0.59 19.37
CA PHE A 142 -0.13 1.26 19.91
C PHE A 142 0.72 0.28 20.73
N ASP A 143 0.08 -0.55 21.55
CA ASP A 143 0.75 -1.53 22.39
C ASP A 143 1.44 -2.63 21.57
N GLU A 144 0.90 -3.01 20.40
CA GLU A 144 1.52 -3.98 19.49
C GLU A 144 2.85 -3.51 18.87
N LEU A 145 3.12 -2.20 18.91
CA LEU A 145 4.37 -1.61 18.40
C LEU A 145 5.48 -1.55 19.45
N GLN A 146 5.19 -1.82 20.71
CA GLN A 146 6.19 -1.88 21.76
C GLN A 146 7.08 -3.10 21.55
N GLY A 147 8.10 -2.94 20.69
CA GLY A 147 9.17 -3.91 20.46
C GLY A 147 10.30 -3.76 21.47
N ILE A 148 11.37 -4.54 21.27
CA ILE A 148 12.54 -4.62 22.14
C ILE A 148 13.48 -3.39 22.02
N ASP A 149 13.20 -2.45 21.11
CA ASP A 149 14.06 -1.32 20.83
C ASP A 149 13.95 -0.19 21.89
N ALA A 150 15.09 0.42 22.21
CA ALA A 150 15.24 1.40 23.28
C ALA A 150 14.44 2.70 23.07
N VAL A 151 13.99 2.99 21.86
CA VAL A 151 13.15 4.15 21.52
C VAL A 151 11.98 3.69 20.68
N HIS A 152 10.77 3.98 21.18
CA HIS A 152 9.57 3.60 20.47
C HIS A 152 9.50 4.30 19.08
N PRO A 153 9.21 3.56 18.03
CA PRO A 153 9.21 4.05 16.67
C PRO A 153 8.34 5.26 16.41
N LEU A 154 7.14 5.28 16.98
CA LEU A 154 6.24 6.41 16.84
C LEU A 154 6.77 7.69 17.47
N ILE A 155 7.58 7.56 18.54
CA ILE A 155 8.24 8.70 19.18
C ILE A 155 9.26 9.34 18.24
N LEU A 156 9.98 8.54 17.45
CA LEU A 156 10.94 9.07 16.46
C LEU A 156 10.21 9.86 15.36
N ILE A 157 9.06 9.37 14.91
CA ILE A 157 8.24 10.08 13.92
C ILE A 157 7.63 11.33 14.54
N ASP A 158 7.06 11.22 15.74
CA ASP A 158 6.48 12.36 16.45
C ASP A 158 7.51 13.48 16.68
N ASN A 159 8.71 13.15 17.16
CA ASN A 159 9.80 14.10 17.30
C ASN A 159 10.16 14.76 15.97
N TYR A 160 10.23 13.99 14.88
CA TYR A 160 10.56 14.49 13.56
C TYR A 160 9.51 15.47 13.04
N ILE A 161 8.22 15.13 13.10
CA ILE A 161 7.14 16.00 12.61
C ILE A 161 7.00 17.26 13.46
N ASN A 162 7.20 17.16 14.79
CA ASN A 162 7.15 18.30 15.68
C ASN A 162 8.32 19.27 15.43
N GLU A 163 9.52 18.76 15.14
CA GLU A 163 10.69 19.57 14.79
C GLU A 163 10.53 20.25 13.43
N LYS A 164 10.06 19.51 12.41
CA LYS A 164 9.89 20.02 11.05
C LYS A 164 8.60 20.81 10.85
N LYS A 165 7.62 20.66 11.74
CA LYS A 165 6.26 21.22 11.64
C LYS A 165 5.53 20.79 10.36
N GLU A 166 5.81 19.58 9.90
CA GLU A 166 5.24 18.99 8.69
C GLU A 166 4.73 17.59 9.00
N THR A 167 3.50 17.28 8.59
CA THR A 167 2.90 15.94 8.73
C THR A 167 3.23 15.01 7.56
N GLN A 168 3.95 15.50 6.56
CA GLN A 168 4.41 14.75 5.40
C GLN A 168 5.92 14.89 5.24
N PHE A 169 6.60 13.79 4.91
CA PHE A 169 8.05 13.80 4.71
C PHE A 169 8.50 12.72 3.72
N PHE A 170 9.69 12.88 3.18
CA PHE A 170 10.35 11.85 2.38
C PHE A 170 11.09 10.87 3.27
N VAL A 171 11.04 9.57 2.90
CA VAL A 171 11.73 8.50 3.64
C VAL A 171 13.23 8.77 3.78
N GLU A 172 13.84 9.33 2.71
CA GLU A 172 15.28 9.65 2.71
C GLU A 172 15.64 10.69 3.76
N ASP A 173 14.80 11.73 3.94
CA ASP A 173 15.06 12.79 4.91
C ASP A 173 14.89 12.28 6.34
N PHE A 174 13.90 11.45 6.58
CA PHE A 174 13.71 10.81 7.87
C PHE A 174 14.85 9.83 8.19
N ALA A 175 15.30 9.05 7.20
CA ALA A 175 16.44 8.14 7.36
C ALA A 175 17.72 8.87 7.76
N LYS A 176 18.00 10.03 7.13
CA LYS A 176 19.12 10.91 7.49
C LYS A 176 18.99 11.46 8.92
N TYR A 177 17.77 11.86 9.30
CA TYR A 177 17.48 12.40 10.63
C TYR A 177 17.76 11.39 11.74
N ILE A 178 17.25 10.16 11.62
CA ILE A 178 17.45 9.10 12.61
C ILE A 178 18.80 8.38 12.45
N ARG A 179 19.59 8.70 11.40
CA ARG A 179 20.90 8.10 11.06
C ARG A 179 20.85 6.59 10.84
N PHE A 180 19.80 6.12 10.19
CA PHE A 180 19.64 4.72 9.82
C PHE A 180 19.72 4.52 8.31
N PRO A 181 20.17 3.34 7.84
CA PRO A 181 20.18 3.02 6.40
C PRO A 181 18.77 3.11 5.81
N PHE A 182 18.64 3.72 4.62
CA PHE A 182 17.38 3.93 3.92
C PHE A 182 16.51 2.67 3.84
N VAL A 183 17.08 1.53 3.46
CA VAL A 183 16.35 0.26 3.29
C VAL A 183 15.73 -0.24 4.61
N GLN A 184 16.43 -0.05 5.73
CA GLN A 184 15.91 -0.43 7.05
C GLN A 184 14.76 0.48 7.45
N VAL A 185 14.91 1.78 7.25
CA VAL A 185 13.85 2.77 7.53
C VAL A 185 12.63 2.52 6.64
N GLN A 186 12.83 2.21 5.37
CA GLN A 186 11.75 1.88 4.46
C GLN A 186 10.96 0.66 4.94
N THR A 187 11.65 -0.43 5.30
CA THR A 187 11.01 -1.65 5.84
C THR A 187 10.21 -1.33 7.11
N TYR A 188 10.77 -0.52 7.96
CA TYR A 188 10.16 -0.07 9.20
C TYR A 188 8.91 0.79 8.99
N LEU A 189 8.98 1.79 8.10
CA LEU A 189 7.83 2.61 7.74
C LEU A 189 6.73 1.78 7.03
N MET A 190 7.12 0.74 6.29
CA MET A 190 6.17 -0.21 5.73
C MET A 190 5.40 -0.96 6.81
N ASP A 191 6.08 -1.39 7.88
CA ASP A 191 5.42 -2.07 9.00
C ASP A 191 4.45 -1.11 9.73
N LEU A 192 4.85 0.13 9.96
CA LEU A 192 3.98 1.15 10.54
C LEU A 192 2.77 1.47 9.64
N ALA A 193 2.98 1.54 8.32
CA ALA A 193 1.89 1.69 7.36
C ALA A 193 0.96 0.48 7.38
N ASN A 194 1.51 -0.75 7.50
CA ASN A 194 0.75 -1.98 7.63
C ASN A 194 -0.08 -2.03 8.92
N LYS A 195 0.37 -1.40 9.97
CA LYS A 195 -0.34 -1.28 11.25
C LYS A 195 -1.33 -0.10 11.28
N GLY A 196 -1.31 0.75 10.24
CA GLY A 196 -2.27 1.83 10.06
C GLY A 196 -1.94 3.12 10.81
N PHE A 197 -0.68 3.32 11.21
CA PHE A 197 -0.23 4.55 11.89
C PHE A 197 0.16 5.67 10.93
N ILE A 198 0.64 5.30 9.76
CA ILE A 198 1.07 6.24 8.72
C ILE A 198 0.54 5.79 7.36
N PHE A 199 0.51 6.71 6.43
CA PHE A 199 0.33 6.45 5.01
C PHE A 199 1.68 6.50 4.32
N TYR A 200 2.06 5.43 3.60
CA TYR A 200 3.31 5.39 2.85
C TYR A 200 3.03 5.31 1.34
N ASP A 201 3.37 6.35 0.61
CA ASP A 201 3.30 6.37 -0.85
C ASP A 201 4.62 5.88 -1.45
N PHE A 202 4.66 4.61 -1.83
CA PHE A 202 5.83 4.00 -2.49
C PHE A 202 6.19 4.62 -3.82
N SER A 203 5.26 5.33 -4.45
CA SER A 203 5.51 5.93 -5.75
C SER A 203 6.37 7.17 -5.67
N GLU A 204 6.36 7.80 -4.52
CA GLU A 204 7.07 9.05 -4.25
C GLU A 204 8.03 8.92 -3.07
N ASP A 205 8.12 7.73 -2.43
CA ASP A 205 8.84 7.49 -1.17
C ASP A 205 8.47 8.52 -0.09
N ARG A 206 7.16 8.85 -0.04
CA ARG A 206 6.60 9.86 0.86
C ARG A 206 5.73 9.23 1.94
N VAL A 207 5.92 9.69 3.15
CA VAL A 207 5.12 9.32 4.33
C VAL A 207 4.19 10.46 4.70
N THR A 208 2.94 10.12 5.01
CA THR A 208 1.98 11.04 5.65
C THR A 208 1.60 10.46 6.99
N VAL A 209 1.80 11.23 8.05
CA VAL A 209 1.39 10.83 9.41
C VAL A 209 -0.12 11.04 9.55
N LEU A 210 -0.81 10.02 10.05
CA LEU A 210 -2.26 10.09 10.23
C LEU A 210 -2.63 10.88 11.50
N PRO A 211 -3.80 11.55 11.55
CA PRO A 211 -4.23 12.36 12.71
C PRO A 211 -4.30 11.59 14.03
N SER A 212 -4.36 10.27 13.97
CA SER A 212 -4.30 9.39 15.15
C SER A 212 -2.95 9.40 15.88
N LEU A 213 -1.93 10.05 15.31
CA LEU A 213 -0.57 10.16 15.84
C LEU A 213 -0.14 11.60 16.16
N SER A 214 -0.91 12.60 15.73
CA SER A 214 -0.62 14.03 15.93
C SER A 214 -1.43 14.63 17.07
#